data_f644499923e57943aed7b6a27cc0929c
#
_entry.id   f644499923e57943aed7b6a27cc0929c
#
_cell.length_a   1.000
_cell.length_b   1.000
_cell.length_c   1.000
_cell.angle_alpha   90.00
_cell.angle_beta   90.00
_cell.angle_gamma   90.00
#
_symmetry.space_group_name_H-M   'P 1'
#
loop_
_entity.id
_entity.type
_entity.pdbx_description
1 polymer ?
#
loop_
_entity_poly.entity_id
_entity_poly.type
_entity_poly.pdbx_seq_one_letter_code
_entity_poly.pdbx_strand_id
1 'polypeptide(L)'
;MKHNTLLEEMCETAALYALGALSQREARAFEEHISEGCEICQAELAGFEQIVGAMAFSAAEQEPSPVLRDRLISAISDGERGGEAETVSAKPDAQAFVSVRATEGEWMKAEEGIFIKPLYVDDASGLATSLVKMMPGTALPAHQHLGVEQFFIIEGDCNVRGEALGPGDYHRAATGTIHEVTYTAHGTMFLLVAPVDYVVLGPQ
;
A
#
# COMPACT_ATOMS: atom_id res chain seq x y z
N MET A 1 8.31 -8.41 -28.47
CA MET A 1 7.14 -8.24 -29.38
C MET A 1 5.92 -7.91 -28.51
N LYS A 2 5.40 -6.67 -28.61
CA LYS A 2 4.25 -6.23 -27.79
C LYS A 2 2.96 -6.74 -28.42
N HIS A 3 2.00 -7.18 -27.60
CA HIS A 3 0.67 -7.58 -28.04
C HIS A 3 -0.39 -6.75 -27.29
N ASN A 4 -1.55 -6.54 -27.93
CA ASN A 4 -2.63 -5.70 -27.37
C ASN A 4 -3.71 -6.50 -26.65
N THR A 5 -3.54 -7.82 -26.57
CA THR A 5 -4.49 -8.73 -25.93
C THR A 5 -3.70 -9.81 -25.23
N LEU A 6 -4.12 -10.17 -24.01
CA LEU A 6 -3.52 -11.30 -23.31
C LEU A 6 -3.84 -12.59 -24.07
N LEU A 7 -2.80 -13.34 -24.41
CA LEU A 7 -2.92 -14.67 -25.00
C LEU A 7 -2.85 -15.70 -23.88
N GLU A 8 -3.63 -16.77 -23.99
CA GLU A 8 -3.67 -17.84 -22.99
C GLU A 8 -2.27 -18.41 -22.68
N GLU A 9 -1.45 -18.63 -23.71
CA GLU A 9 -0.07 -19.07 -23.57
C GLU A 9 0.81 -18.10 -22.78
N MET A 10 0.59 -16.78 -22.89
CA MET A 10 1.35 -15.79 -22.17
C MET A 10 0.92 -15.68 -20.70
N CYS A 11 -0.36 -15.86 -20.43
CA CYS A 11 -0.89 -15.96 -19.07
C CYS A 11 -0.30 -17.18 -18.35
N GLU A 12 -0.30 -18.35 -19.01
CA GLU A 12 0.33 -19.57 -18.48
C GLU A 12 1.83 -19.37 -18.23
N THR A 13 2.54 -18.73 -19.16
CA THR A 13 3.95 -18.43 -19.02
C THR A 13 4.23 -17.50 -17.84
N ALA A 14 3.42 -16.45 -17.64
CA ALA A 14 3.54 -15.55 -16.50
C ALA A 14 3.30 -16.27 -15.15
N ALA A 15 2.31 -17.15 -15.11
CA ALA A 15 2.03 -17.96 -13.92
C ALA A 15 3.17 -18.93 -13.59
N LEU A 16 3.69 -19.64 -14.58
CA LEU A 16 4.82 -20.55 -14.41
C LEU A 16 6.12 -19.81 -14.05
N TYR A 17 6.31 -18.61 -14.59
CA TYR A 17 7.43 -17.76 -14.21
C TYR A 17 7.33 -17.33 -12.74
N ALA A 18 6.18 -16.83 -12.30
CA ALA A 18 5.95 -16.45 -10.90
C ALA A 18 6.20 -17.62 -9.92
N LEU A 19 5.86 -18.85 -10.32
CA LEU A 19 6.10 -20.07 -9.54
C LEU A 19 7.55 -20.57 -9.59
N GLY A 20 8.41 -19.98 -10.44
CA GLY A 20 9.76 -20.48 -10.68
C GLY A 20 9.78 -21.84 -11.41
N ALA A 21 8.73 -22.18 -12.14
CA ALA A 21 8.52 -23.47 -12.78
C ALA A 21 8.99 -23.52 -14.26
N LEU A 22 9.39 -22.39 -14.84
CA LEU A 22 9.95 -22.34 -16.19
C LEU A 22 11.37 -22.87 -16.22
N SER A 23 11.76 -23.46 -17.37
CA SER A 23 13.18 -23.73 -17.65
C SER A 23 13.95 -22.41 -17.75
N GLN A 24 15.26 -22.44 -17.50
CA GLN A 24 16.13 -21.25 -17.58
C GLN A 24 16.04 -20.53 -18.95
N ARG A 25 15.83 -21.26 -20.03
CA ARG A 25 15.68 -20.69 -21.38
C ARG A 25 14.36 -19.95 -21.52
N GLU A 26 13.28 -20.56 -21.04
CA GLU A 26 11.92 -19.96 -21.11
C GLU A 26 11.82 -18.73 -20.20
N ALA A 27 12.38 -18.81 -18.99
CA ALA A 27 12.45 -17.69 -18.08
C ALA A 27 13.14 -16.47 -18.69
N ARG A 28 14.34 -16.67 -19.30
CA ARG A 28 15.05 -15.59 -19.99
C ARG A 28 14.28 -15.00 -21.16
N ALA A 29 13.60 -15.83 -21.96
CA ALA A 29 12.78 -15.34 -23.05
C ALA A 29 11.60 -14.51 -22.56
N PHE A 30 11.01 -14.87 -21.43
CA PHE A 30 9.94 -14.11 -20.80
C PHE A 30 10.45 -12.80 -20.18
N GLU A 31 11.61 -12.82 -19.50
CA GLU A 31 12.31 -11.63 -18.97
C GLU A 31 12.62 -10.61 -20.08
N GLU A 32 13.12 -11.08 -21.22
CA GLU A 32 13.40 -10.26 -22.39
C GLU A 32 12.11 -9.61 -22.91
N HIS A 33 11.02 -10.38 -23.01
CA HIS A 33 9.71 -9.86 -23.39
C HIS A 33 9.17 -8.79 -22.41
N ILE A 34 9.29 -9.00 -21.09
CA ILE A 34 8.91 -8.04 -20.07
C ILE A 34 9.76 -6.76 -20.18
N SER A 35 11.08 -6.91 -20.41
CA SER A 35 12.01 -5.77 -20.55
C SER A 35 11.73 -4.89 -21.76
N GLU A 36 11.12 -5.46 -22.81
CA GLU A 36 10.62 -4.71 -23.97
C GLU A 36 9.40 -3.82 -23.63
N GLY A 37 8.88 -3.89 -22.40
CA GLY A 37 7.80 -3.06 -21.87
C GLY A 37 6.41 -3.50 -22.35
N CYS A 38 6.09 -4.80 -22.27
CA CYS A 38 4.74 -5.31 -22.49
C CYS A 38 3.90 -5.13 -21.21
N GLU A 39 3.11 -4.06 -21.16
CA GLU A 39 2.31 -3.70 -19.97
C GLU A 39 1.30 -4.79 -19.58
N ILE A 40 0.73 -5.51 -20.56
CA ILE A 40 -0.22 -6.59 -20.31
C ILE A 40 0.45 -7.72 -19.54
N CYS A 41 1.63 -8.19 -19.98
CA CYS A 41 2.34 -9.26 -19.30
C CYS A 41 2.94 -8.82 -17.96
N GLN A 42 3.32 -7.55 -17.83
CA GLN A 42 3.76 -6.99 -16.54
C GLN A 42 2.63 -6.99 -15.52
N ALA A 43 1.42 -6.57 -15.91
CA ALA A 43 0.25 -6.56 -15.03
C ALA A 43 -0.17 -7.98 -14.62
N GLU A 44 -0.13 -8.93 -15.56
CA GLU A 44 -0.45 -10.33 -15.30
C GLU A 44 0.55 -10.98 -14.35
N LEU A 45 1.86 -10.76 -14.59
CA LEU A 45 2.92 -11.24 -13.72
C LEU A 45 2.75 -10.69 -12.29
N ALA A 46 2.52 -9.39 -12.13
CA ALA A 46 2.31 -8.78 -10.81
C ALA A 46 1.12 -9.41 -10.05
N GLY A 47 0.04 -9.77 -10.77
CA GLY A 47 -1.08 -10.50 -10.19
C GLY A 47 -0.69 -11.89 -9.67
N PHE A 48 0.07 -12.66 -10.45
CA PHE A 48 0.54 -13.98 -10.04
C PHE A 48 1.58 -13.92 -8.92
N GLU A 49 2.47 -12.95 -8.91
CA GLU A 49 3.44 -12.75 -7.82
C GLU A 49 2.76 -12.51 -6.48
N GLN A 50 1.64 -11.75 -6.46
CA GLN A 50 0.84 -11.56 -5.25
C GLN A 50 0.23 -12.89 -4.75
N ILE A 51 -0.26 -13.72 -5.67
CA ILE A 51 -0.84 -15.03 -5.34
C ILE A 51 0.25 -15.96 -4.78
N VAL A 52 1.39 -16.04 -5.46
CA VAL A 52 2.54 -16.86 -5.02
C VAL A 52 3.07 -16.39 -3.66
N GLY A 53 3.15 -15.07 -3.44
CA GLY A 53 3.48 -14.48 -2.16
C GLY A 53 2.50 -14.89 -1.05
N ALA A 54 1.20 -14.88 -1.34
CA ALA A 54 0.18 -15.33 -0.40
C ALA A 54 0.27 -16.85 -0.11
N MET A 55 0.61 -17.67 -1.09
CA MET A 55 0.82 -19.11 -0.90
C MET A 55 1.98 -19.41 0.07
N ALA A 56 3.00 -18.57 0.13
CA ALA A 56 4.12 -18.74 1.07
C ALA A 56 3.68 -18.74 2.54
N PHE A 57 2.59 -18.01 2.88
CA PHE A 57 2.04 -18.01 4.24
C PHE A 57 1.28 -19.30 4.60
N SER A 58 0.99 -20.16 3.63
CA SER A 58 0.38 -21.49 3.89
C SER A 58 1.43 -22.58 4.16
N ALA A 59 2.71 -22.29 3.93
CA ALA A 59 3.78 -23.22 4.23
C ALA A 59 3.96 -23.38 5.75
N ALA A 60 4.35 -24.58 6.18
CA ALA A 60 4.67 -24.80 7.58
C ALA A 60 5.88 -23.94 7.98
N GLU A 61 5.78 -23.30 9.15
CA GLU A 61 6.89 -22.52 9.71
C GLU A 61 8.12 -23.42 9.87
N GLN A 62 9.24 -22.94 9.34
CA GLN A 62 10.54 -23.58 9.50
C GLN A 62 11.48 -22.61 10.23
N GLU A 63 12.08 -23.09 11.29
CA GLU A 63 13.07 -22.30 12.01
C GLU A 63 14.33 -22.14 11.15
N PRO A 64 14.76 -20.89 10.85
CA PRO A 64 15.92 -20.66 10.02
C PRO A 64 17.20 -21.11 10.72
N SER A 65 18.21 -21.49 9.95
CA SER A 65 19.53 -21.82 10.50
C SER A 65 20.06 -20.67 11.38
N PRO A 66 20.61 -20.95 12.57
CA PRO A 66 21.15 -19.93 13.48
C PRO A 66 22.17 -18.98 12.83
N VAL A 67 22.90 -19.46 11.83
CA VAL A 67 23.90 -18.64 11.09
C VAL A 67 23.30 -17.83 9.96
N LEU A 68 22.02 -18.02 9.62
CA LEU A 68 21.41 -17.32 8.49
C LEU A 68 21.33 -15.80 8.74
N ARG A 69 20.99 -15.40 9.94
CA ARG A 69 20.92 -13.99 10.33
C ARG A 69 22.27 -13.29 10.14
N ASP A 70 23.34 -13.92 10.61
CA ASP A 70 24.69 -13.34 10.51
C ASP A 70 25.15 -13.27 9.05
N ARG A 71 24.82 -14.30 8.24
CA ARG A 71 25.09 -14.29 6.80
C ARG A 71 24.35 -13.18 6.08
N LEU A 72 23.08 -12.94 6.40
CA LEU A 72 22.28 -11.87 5.80
C LEU A 72 22.84 -10.50 6.18
N ILE A 73 23.16 -10.30 7.46
CA ILE A 73 23.74 -9.03 7.93
C ILE A 73 25.10 -8.80 7.25
N SER A 74 25.96 -9.82 7.14
CA SER A 74 27.22 -9.71 6.42
C SER A 74 27.03 -9.40 4.95
N ALA A 75 26.08 -10.08 4.28
CA ALA A 75 25.79 -9.84 2.86
C ALA A 75 25.29 -8.41 2.59
N ILE A 76 24.47 -7.85 3.48
CA ILE A 76 24.02 -6.47 3.39
C ILE A 76 25.19 -5.50 3.62
N SER A 77 26.01 -5.77 4.64
CA SER A 77 27.19 -4.94 4.96
C SER A 77 28.29 -5.01 3.90
N ASP A 78 28.45 -6.17 3.24
CA ASP A 78 29.43 -6.37 2.17
C ASP A 78 28.88 -5.87 0.82
N GLY A 79 27.57 -5.89 0.61
CA GLY A 79 26.87 -5.29 -0.54
C GLY A 79 27.07 -3.77 -0.62
N GLU A 80 27.28 -3.12 0.51
CA GLU A 80 27.68 -1.70 0.55
C GLU A 80 29.14 -1.48 0.11
N ARG A 81 29.98 -2.54 0.02
CA ARG A 81 31.42 -2.44 -0.28
C ARG A 81 31.87 -3.03 -1.63
N GLY A 82 31.05 -3.72 -2.37
CA GLY A 82 31.54 -4.49 -3.50
C GLY A 82 30.54 -4.93 -4.55
N GLY A 83 29.57 -4.14 -4.86
CA GLY A 83 28.83 -4.23 -6.10
C GLY A 83 29.05 -2.95 -6.88
N GLU A 84 29.77 -3.00 -7.99
CA GLU A 84 29.41 -2.15 -9.10
C GLU A 84 28.01 -2.57 -9.55
N ALA A 85 26.99 -2.25 -8.72
CA ALA A 85 25.71 -1.93 -9.27
C ALA A 85 26.02 -0.85 -10.30
N GLU A 86 25.73 -1.09 -11.57
CA GLU A 86 25.53 0.01 -12.49
C GLU A 86 24.75 1.03 -11.71
N THR A 87 25.45 2.05 -11.28
CA THR A 87 24.81 3.23 -10.73
C THR A 87 23.96 3.75 -11.87
N VAL A 88 22.70 3.36 -11.86
CA VAL A 88 21.69 4.29 -12.28
C VAL A 88 21.98 5.49 -11.38
N SER A 89 22.72 6.45 -11.94
CA SER A 89 22.95 7.76 -11.35
C SER A 89 21.61 8.49 -11.38
N ALA A 90 20.66 7.97 -10.63
CA ALA A 90 19.60 8.76 -10.09
C ALA A 90 20.30 9.58 -9.03
N LYS A 91 20.58 10.86 -9.35
CA LYS A 91 20.69 11.89 -8.31
C LYS A 91 19.58 11.54 -7.33
N PRO A 92 19.86 11.45 -6.01
CA PRO A 92 18.78 11.23 -5.06
C PRO A 92 17.73 12.29 -5.38
N ASP A 93 16.60 11.83 -5.85
CA ASP A 93 15.51 12.71 -6.21
C ASP A 93 15.23 13.52 -4.95
N ALA A 94 15.11 14.83 -5.07
CA ALA A 94 14.82 15.71 -3.94
C ALA A 94 13.51 15.30 -3.23
N GLN A 95 12.79 14.35 -3.80
CA GLN A 95 11.57 13.71 -3.29
C GLN A 95 11.81 12.41 -2.53
N ALA A 96 13.05 11.90 -2.44
CA ALA A 96 13.34 10.64 -1.69
C ALA A 96 12.98 10.74 -0.19
N PHE A 97 12.94 11.95 0.35
CA PHE A 97 12.54 12.22 1.73
C PHE A 97 11.59 13.42 1.78
N VAL A 98 10.38 13.19 2.28
CA VAL A 98 9.37 14.22 2.48
C VAL A 98 9.19 14.46 3.97
N SER A 99 9.30 15.72 4.41
CA SER A 99 9.01 16.12 5.77
C SER A 99 8.02 17.27 5.75
N VAL A 100 6.87 17.08 6.38
CA VAL A 100 5.83 18.11 6.54
C VAL A 100 5.83 18.60 7.98
N ARG A 101 6.13 19.88 8.20
CA ARG A 101 6.11 20.47 9.53
C ARG A 101 4.67 20.68 10.00
N ALA A 102 4.45 20.71 11.32
CA ALA A 102 3.12 20.95 11.88
C ALA A 102 2.47 22.27 11.38
N THR A 103 3.30 23.26 11.10
CA THR A 103 2.88 24.59 10.59
C THR A 103 2.74 24.65 9.07
N GLU A 104 3.12 23.60 8.35
CA GLU A 104 3.04 23.52 6.89
C GLU A 104 1.78 22.77 6.46
N GLY A 105 1.34 23.01 5.22
CA GLY A 105 0.14 22.43 4.63
C GLY A 105 -1.15 23.10 5.14
N GLU A 106 -2.17 23.02 4.32
CA GLU A 106 -3.45 23.65 4.59
C GLU A 106 -4.50 22.62 5.04
N TRP A 107 -5.36 23.01 5.98
CA TRP A 107 -6.52 22.24 6.34
C TRP A 107 -7.64 22.54 5.34
N MET A 108 -8.07 21.53 4.62
CA MET A 108 -9.21 21.62 3.71
C MET A 108 -10.48 21.14 4.42
N LYS A 109 -11.58 21.85 4.24
CA LYS A 109 -12.88 21.41 4.72
C LYS A 109 -13.38 20.28 3.81
N ALA A 110 -13.54 19.08 4.35
CA ALA A 110 -14.10 17.94 3.64
C ALA A 110 -15.62 17.91 3.79
N GLU A 111 -16.12 18.06 5.02
CA GLU A 111 -17.53 18.10 5.38
C GLU A 111 -17.76 19.15 6.47
N GLU A 112 -19.02 19.34 6.91
CA GLU A 112 -19.29 20.25 8.01
C GLU A 112 -18.65 19.76 9.30
N GLY A 113 -17.72 20.56 9.84
CA GLY A 113 -16.94 20.24 11.03
C GLY A 113 -15.85 19.16 10.85
N ILE A 114 -15.57 18.76 9.61
CA ILE A 114 -14.53 17.78 9.28
C ILE A 114 -13.50 18.39 8.34
N PHE A 115 -12.24 18.31 8.74
CA PHE A 115 -11.11 18.89 8.01
C PHE A 115 -10.06 17.85 7.76
N ILE A 116 -9.46 17.91 6.57
CA ILE A 116 -8.36 17.02 6.14
C ILE A 116 -7.14 17.88 5.80
N LYS A 117 -5.99 17.45 6.26
CA LYS A 117 -4.69 18.00 5.90
C LYS A 117 -3.85 16.90 5.27
N PRO A 118 -3.70 16.88 3.93
CA PRO A 118 -2.80 15.93 3.28
C PRO A 118 -1.35 16.17 3.73
N LEU A 119 -0.67 15.09 4.05
CA LEU A 119 0.76 15.08 4.38
C LEU A 119 1.57 14.57 3.19
N TYR A 120 1.09 13.53 2.53
CA TYR A 120 1.71 12.93 1.37
C TYR A 120 0.68 12.20 0.52
N VAL A 121 0.82 12.30 -0.79
CA VAL A 121 0.07 11.52 -1.77
C VAL A 121 1.07 10.74 -2.60
N ASP A 122 0.90 9.44 -2.65
CA ASP A 122 1.67 8.57 -3.53
C ASP A 122 0.87 8.33 -4.82
N ASP A 123 1.23 9.06 -5.85
CA ASP A 123 0.56 8.97 -7.16
C ASP A 123 0.70 7.57 -7.79
N ALA A 124 1.75 6.80 -7.45
CA ALA A 124 1.98 5.48 -8.01
C ALA A 124 1.02 4.43 -7.42
N SER A 125 0.75 4.50 -6.12
CA SER A 125 -0.18 3.59 -5.43
C SER A 125 -1.59 4.15 -5.28
N GLY A 126 -1.80 5.45 -5.52
CA GLY A 126 -3.06 6.14 -5.29
C GLY A 126 -3.42 6.26 -3.80
N LEU A 127 -2.44 6.12 -2.90
CA LEU A 127 -2.63 6.25 -1.45
C LEU A 127 -2.30 7.65 -0.97
N ALA A 128 -3.11 8.15 -0.05
CA ALA A 128 -2.85 9.40 0.67
C ALA A 128 -2.61 9.12 2.16
N THR A 129 -1.62 9.81 2.72
CA THR A 129 -1.43 9.95 4.16
C THR A 129 -1.87 11.33 4.57
N SER A 130 -2.84 11.42 5.48
CA SER A 130 -3.47 12.69 5.86
C SER A 130 -3.72 12.76 7.36
N LEU A 131 -3.76 13.96 7.91
CA LEU A 131 -4.40 14.20 9.20
C LEU A 131 -5.86 14.53 8.96
N VAL A 132 -6.74 13.91 9.75
CA VAL A 132 -8.16 14.20 9.77
C VAL A 132 -8.51 14.77 11.14
N LYS A 133 -9.23 15.89 11.15
CA LYS A 133 -9.77 16.51 12.35
C LYS A 133 -11.27 16.60 12.26
N MET A 134 -11.94 16.07 13.26
CA MET A 134 -13.39 16.15 13.40
C MET A 134 -13.73 16.97 14.63
N MET A 135 -14.63 17.93 14.45
CA MET A 135 -15.13 18.75 15.56
C MET A 135 -16.10 17.95 16.44
N PRO A 136 -16.30 18.33 17.71
CA PRO A 136 -17.26 17.66 18.58
C PRO A 136 -18.64 17.53 17.96
N GLY A 137 -19.24 16.35 18.08
CA GLY A 137 -20.57 16.05 17.57
C GLY A 137 -20.68 15.85 16.07
N THR A 138 -19.55 15.74 15.34
CA THR A 138 -19.57 15.48 13.89
C THR A 138 -19.50 14.00 13.57
N ALA A 139 -19.96 13.65 12.37
CA ALA A 139 -19.99 12.29 11.89
C ALA A 139 -19.57 12.23 10.40
N LEU A 140 -18.77 11.25 10.06
CA LEU A 140 -18.51 10.87 8.67
C LEU A 140 -19.67 10.00 8.17
N PRO A 141 -20.20 10.27 6.98
CA PRO A 141 -21.25 9.44 6.39
C PRO A 141 -20.76 8.02 6.12
N ALA A 142 -21.72 7.11 5.97
CA ALA A 142 -21.41 5.74 5.56
C ALA A 142 -20.73 5.75 4.19
N HIS A 143 -19.66 4.96 4.05
CA HIS A 143 -18.88 4.90 2.82
C HIS A 143 -18.29 3.51 2.60
N GLN A 144 -18.00 3.21 1.34
CA GLN A 144 -17.34 1.97 0.94
C GLN A 144 -15.87 2.23 0.62
N HIS A 145 -15.00 1.35 1.11
CA HIS A 145 -13.57 1.41 0.87
C HIS A 145 -13.20 0.81 -0.49
N LEU A 146 -12.59 1.60 -1.35
CA LEU A 146 -12.01 1.15 -2.63
C LEU A 146 -10.64 0.49 -2.46
N GLY A 147 -10.00 0.69 -1.32
CA GLY A 147 -8.74 0.05 -0.92
C GLY A 147 -8.70 -0.15 0.60
N VAL A 148 -7.55 -0.51 1.11
CA VAL A 148 -7.33 -0.62 2.56
C VAL A 148 -7.31 0.78 3.16
N GLU A 149 -8.13 0.99 4.20
CA GLU A 149 -8.07 2.18 5.03
C GLU A 149 -7.45 1.83 6.38
N GLN A 150 -6.58 2.70 6.86
CA GLN A 150 -5.93 2.56 8.16
C GLN A 150 -5.93 3.92 8.86
N PHE A 151 -6.28 3.94 10.14
CA PHE A 151 -6.12 5.16 10.92
C PHE A 151 -5.64 4.89 12.34
N PHE A 152 -4.96 5.88 12.88
CA PHE A 152 -4.41 5.87 14.22
C PHE A 152 -4.86 7.13 14.96
N ILE A 153 -5.54 6.95 16.10
CA ILE A 153 -6.07 8.06 16.88
C ILE A 153 -4.91 8.77 17.60
N ILE A 154 -4.79 10.07 17.34
CA ILE A 154 -3.79 10.94 17.97
C ILE A 154 -4.37 11.58 19.23
N GLU A 155 -5.60 12.12 19.12
CA GLU A 155 -6.30 12.74 20.23
C GLU A 155 -7.82 12.64 20.08
N GLY A 156 -8.55 12.74 21.18
CA GLY A 156 -10.01 12.73 21.21
C GLY A 156 -10.61 11.34 21.22
N ASP A 157 -11.85 11.23 20.74
CA ASP A 157 -12.63 10.00 20.69
C ASP A 157 -13.18 9.74 19.29
N CYS A 158 -13.24 8.49 18.89
CA CYS A 158 -13.84 8.07 17.63
C CYS A 158 -14.67 6.81 17.85
N ASN A 159 -15.92 6.81 17.45
CA ASN A 159 -16.75 5.61 17.46
C ASN A 159 -16.88 5.04 16.05
N VAL A 160 -16.43 3.81 15.89
CA VAL A 160 -16.45 3.07 14.62
C VAL A 160 -17.20 1.78 14.83
N ARG A 161 -18.32 1.59 14.14
CA ARG A 161 -19.15 0.36 14.22
C ARG A 161 -19.54 -0.01 15.67
N GLY A 162 -19.77 1.02 16.52
CA GLY A 162 -20.12 0.82 17.93
C GLY A 162 -18.93 0.57 18.86
N GLU A 163 -17.71 0.51 18.33
CA GLU A 163 -16.49 0.44 19.12
C GLU A 163 -15.93 1.85 19.37
N ALA A 164 -15.69 2.18 20.64
CA ALA A 164 -15.10 3.45 21.02
C ALA A 164 -13.57 3.34 21.01
N LEU A 165 -12.93 4.15 20.18
CA LEU A 165 -11.49 4.25 20.04
C LEU A 165 -11.00 5.57 20.65
N GLY A 166 -9.82 5.55 21.28
CA GLY A 166 -9.15 6.68 21.88
C GLY A 166 -7.69 6.81 21.46
N PRO A 167 -6.95 7.78 22.03
CA PRO A 167 -5.56 8.04 21.66
C PRO A 167 -4.68 6.81 21.83
N GLY A 168 -3.93 6.46 20.78
CA GLY A 168 -3.10 5.27 20.72
C GLY A 168 -3.78 4.06 20.06
N ASP A 169 -5.09 4.10 19.82
CA ASP A 169 -5.78 3.02 19.17
C ASP A 169 -5.61 3.09 17.64
N TYR A 170 -5.58 1.91 17.04
CA TYR A 170 -5.43 1.71 15.60
C TYR A 170 -6.63 0.95 15.05
N HIS A 171 -7.12 1.38 13.90
CA HIS A 171 -8.18 0.71 13.17
C HIS A 171 -7.77 0.45 11.72
N ARG A 172 -8.24 -0.68 11.16
CA ARG A 172 -8.03 -1.05 9.76
C ARG A 172 -9.29 -1.60 9.16
N ALA A 173 -9.68 -1.05 8.02
CA ALA A 173 -10.75 -1.57 7.18
C ALA A 173 -10.15 -2.19 5.90
N ALA A 174 -10.66 -3.36 5.49
CA ALA A 174 -10.24 -4.02 4.26
C ALA A 174 -10.97 -3.44 3.05
N THR A 175 -10.38 -3.59 1.88
CA THR A 175 -11.01 -3.25 0.60
C THR A 175 -12.39 -3.89 0.48
N GLY A 176 -13.36 -3.13 -0.03
CA GLY A 176 -14.75 -3.57 -0.24
C GLY A 176 -15.63 -3.56 1.01
N THR A 177 -15.06 -3.32 2.20
CA THR A 177 -15.85 -3.16 3.41
C THR A 177 -16.58 -1.83 3.44
N ILE A 178 -17.63 -1.75 4.24
CA ILE A 178 -18.43 -0.54 4.45
C ILE A 178 -18.23 -0.09 5.88
N HIS A 179 -17.81 1.15 6.06
CA HIS A 179 -18.01 1.85 7.31
C HIS A 179 -19.46 2.37 7.36
N GLU A 180 -20.15 2.02 8.40
CA GLU A 180 -21.34 2.73 8.82
C GLU A 180 -20.94 4.14 9.30
N VAL A 181 -21.85 4.89 9.87
CA VAL A 181 -21.54 6.22 10.37
C VAL A 181 -20.43 6.15 11.44
N THR A 182 -19.33 6.83 11.17
CA THR A 182 -18.23 7.02 12.13
C THR A 182 -18.38 8.39 12.77
N TYR A 183 -18.42 8.49 14.09
CA TYR A 183 -18.70 9.75 14.79
C TYR A 183 -17.76 10.00 15.96
N THR A 184 -17.67 11.25 16.37
CA THR A 184 -16.98 11.68 17.58
C THR A 184 -17.92 12.49 18.47
N ALA A 185 -17.88 12.24 19.77
CA ALA A 185 -18.65 13.02 20.75
C ALA A 185 -17.91 14.31 21.17
N HIS A 186 -16.60 14.21 21.37
CA HIS A 186 -15.80 15.30 21.96
C HIS A 186 -14.80 15.92 20.97
N GLY A 187 -14.77 15.43 19.75
CA GLY A 187 -13.78 15.76 18.73
C GLY A 187 -12.64 14.75 18.68
N THR A 188 -12.03 14.62 17.51
CA THR A 188 -10.91 13.70 17.33
C THR A 188 -9.93 14.24 16.31
N MET A 189 -8.70 13.81 16.41
CA MET A 189 -7.69 13.92 15.35
C MET A 189 -6.99 12.56 15.18
N PHE A 190 -6.89 12.12 13.94
CA PHE A 190 -6.24 10.87 13.61
C PHE A 190 -5.40 10.99 12.34
N LEU A 191 -4.36 10.15 12.26
CA LEU A 191 -3.60 9.92 11.04
C LEU A 191 -4.36 8.89 10.21
N LEU A 192 -4.64 9.23 8.96
CA LEU A 192 -5.33 8.38 7.99
C LEU A 192 -4.38 7.99 6.86
N VAL A 193 -4.36 6.71 6.51
CA VAL A 193 -3.76 6.19 5.27
C VAL A 193 -4.86 5.46 4.51
N ALA A 194 -5.24 6.01 3.37
CA ALA A 194 -6.35 5.50 2.57
C ALA A 194 -6.17 5.84 1.08
N PRO A 195 -6.86 5.16 0.15
CA PRO A 195 -6.97 5.63 -1.22
C PRO A 195 -7.52 7.05 -1.29
N VAL A 196 -7.06 7.79 -2.30
CA VAL A 196 -7.56 9.17 -2.56
C VAL A 196 -9.06 9.18 -2.83
N ASP A 197 -9.56 8.13 -3.49
CA ASP A 197 -10.95 7.97 -3.84
C ASP A 197 -11.70 7.07 -2.85
N TYR A 198 -12.95 7.43 -2.54
CA TYR A 198 -13.89 6.63 -1.75
C TYR A 198 -15.31 6.85 -2.25
N VAL A 199 -16.21 5.91 -1.97
CA VAL A 199 -17.61 6.00 -2.40
C VAL A 199 -18.50 6.30 -1.20
N VAL A 200 -19.08 7.52 -1.17
CA VAL A 200 -20.10 7.88 -0.17
C VAL A 200 -21.40 7.16 -0.50
N LEU A 201 -21.93 6.45 0.47
CA LEU A 201 -23.24 5.82 0.37
C LEU A 201 -24.27 6.85 0.78
N GLY A 202 -25.20 7.16 -0.14
CA GLY A 202 -26.31 8.09 0.15
C GLY A 202 -27.18 7.59 1.31
N PRO A 203 -27.99 8.47 1.93
CA PRO A 203 -28.93 8.06 2.96
C PRO A 203 -29.90 7.01 2.42
N GLN A 204 -30.00 5.88 3.12
CA GLN A 204 -31.00 4.83 2.85
C GLN A 204 -32.34 5.24 3.46
#